data_e6e940b1cd31f81737922f2e6c89868e
#
_entry.id   e6e940b1cd31f81737922f2e6c89868e
#
_cell.length_a   1.000
_cell.length_b   1.000
_cell.length_c   1.000
_cell.angle_alpha   90.00
_cell.angle_beta   90.00
_cell.angle_gamma   90.00
#
_symmetry.space_group_name_H-M   'P 1'
#
loop_
_entity.id
_entity.type
_entity.pdbx_description
1 polymer ?
#
loop_
_entity_poly.entity_id
_entity_poly.type
_entity_poly.pdbx_seq_one_letter_code
_entity_poly.pdbx_strand_id
1 'polypeptide(L)'
;DRTLLIFVLAFFAGLSAGCGGTIAPSVQSDIIDFDEYQTGERKEGSYFAAFNFVQKSATGVMILITGWVLELSGFIPNVDQTQTVQIAIVTLYGLSPLICYTIGTILFSRFTLDAAEHDRIRSSIQSRTSADASV
;
A
#
# COMPACT_ATOMS: atom_id res chain seq x y z
N ASP A 1 29.04 -12.92 8.53
CA ASP A 1 28.22 -14.13 8.39
C ASP A 1 26.97 -13.81 7.56
N ARG A 2 26.85 -14.51 6.39
CA ARG A 2 25.70 -14.32 5.46
C ARG A 2 24.36 -14.58 6.14
N THR A 3 24.33 -15.53 7.08
CA THR A 3 23.11 -15.89 7.83
C THR A 3 22.63 -14.73 8.71
N LEU A 4 23.54 -14.06 9.40
CA LEU A 4 23.20 -12.90 10.24
C LEU A 4 22.64 -11.75 9.39
N LEU A 5 23.20 -11.50 8.21
CA LEU A 5 22.69 -10.51 7.27
C LEU A 5 21.25 -10.80 6.84
N ILE A 6 20.96 -12.09 6.55
CA ILE A 6 19.60 -12.51 6.16
C ILE A 6 18.60 -12.24 7.30
N PHE A 7 18.95 -12.59 8.54
CA PHE A 7 18.08 -12.33 9.69
C PHE A 7 17.84 -10.83 9.93
N VAL A 8 18.87 -10.00 9.79
CA VAL A 8 18.73 -8.55 9.93
C VAL A 8 17.82 -7.99 8.83
N LEU A 9 18.01 -8.39 7.58
CA LEU A 9 17.17 -7.96 6.46
C LEU A 9 15.72 -8.43 6.63
N ALA A 10 15.50 -9.68 7.04
CA ALA A 10 14.18 -10.22 7.30
C ALA A 10 13.46 -9.49 8.45
N PHE A 11 14.19 -9.11 9.51
CA PHE A 11 13.65 -8.33 10.61
C PHE A 11 13.16 -6.94 10.15
N PHE A 12 13.98 -6.21 9.40
CA PHE A 12 13.57 -4.90 8.85
C PHE A 12 12.44 -5.02 7.84
N ALA A 13 12.42 -6.06 7.01
CA ALA A 13 11.31 -6.31 6.09
C ALA A 13 10.00 -6.58 6.85
N GLY A 14 10.05 -7.35 7.93
CA GLY A 14 8.90 -7.63 8.80
C GLY A 14 8.37 -6.37 9.48
N LEU A 15 9.25 -5.51 9.99
CA LEU A 15 8.86 -4.22 10.56
C LEU A 15 8.16 -3.32 9.53
N SER A 16 8.72 -3.24 8.33
CA SER A 16 8.13 -2.45 7.22
C SER A 16 6.73 -2.96 6.83
N ALA A 17 6.55 -4.28 6.76
CA ALA A 17 5.26 -4.89 6.45
C ALA A 17 4.21 -4.60 7.54
N GLY A 18 4.60 -4.63 8.82
CA GLY A 18 3.72 -4.29 9.95
C GLY A 18 3.25 -2.83 9.91
N CYS A 19 4.13 -1.90 9.60
CA CYS A 19 3.79 -0.49 9.45
C CYS A 19 2.77 -0.27 8.31
N GLY A 20 2.97 -0.92 7.16
CA GLY A 20 2.05 -0.79 6.03
C GLY A 20 0.64 -1.29 6.33
N GLY A 21 0.53 -2.37 7.10
CA GLY A 21 -0.75 -2.95 7.52
C GLY A 21 -1.59 -2.07 8.46
N THR A 22 -0.96 -1.16 9.18
CA THR A 22 -1.63 -0.23 10.11
C THR A 22 -1.89 1.14 9.49
N ILE A 23 -0.94 1.67 8.75
CA ILE A 23 -1.03 3.04 8.19
C ILE A 23 -2.10 3.13 7.10
N ALA A 24 -2.18 2.15 6.19
CA ALA A 24 -3.11 2.21 5.08
C ALA A 24 -4.59 2.27 5.51
N PRO A 25 -5.08 1.42 6.44
CA PRO A 25 -6.44 1.52 6.97
C PRO A 25 -6.70 2.84 7.72
N SER A 26 -5.71 3.38 8.43
CA SER A 26 -5.85 4.66 9.14
C SER A 26 -6.07 5.82 8.16
N VAL A 27 -5.22 5.94 7.15
CA VAL A 27 -5.37 6.96 6.10
C VAL A 27 -6.70 6.80 5.35
N GLN A 28 -7.13 5.57 5.11
CA GLN A 28 -8.42 5.29 4.47
C GLN A 28 -9.60 5.76 5.33
N SER A 29 -9.53 5.56 6.64
CA SER A 29 -10.55 6.06 7.58
C SER A 29 -10.62 7.59 7.54
N ASP A 30 -9.48 8.27 7.53
CA ASP A 30 -9.40 9.73 7.47
C ASP A 30 -10.04 10.29 6.18
N ILE A 31 -9.83 9.60 5.05
CA ILE A 31 -10.44 9.97 3.75
C ILE A 31 -11.96 9.77 3.79
N ILE A 32 -12.45 8.70 4.41
CA ILE A 32 -13.88 8.43 4.55
C ILE A 32 -14.55 9.51 5.41
N ASP A 33 -13.93 9.88 6.53
CA ASP A 33 -14.43 10.92 7.41
C ASP A 33 -14.45 12.29 6.70
N PHE A 34 -13.47 12.57 5.86
CA PHE A 34 -13.44 13.78 5.03
C PHE A 34 -14.56 13.81 3.99
N ASP A 35 -14.82 12.68 3.29
CA ASP A 35 -15.93 12.58 2.33
C ASP A 35 -17.29 12.71 3.03
N GLU A 36 -17.48 12.08 4.19
CA GLU A 36 -18.69 12.21 5.01
C GLU A 36 -18.92 13.67 5.44
N TYR A 37 -17.86 14.40 5.80
CA TYR A 37 -17.97 15.82 6.12
C TYR A 37 -18.46 16.66 4.94
N GLN A 38 -18.01 16.36 3.72
CA GLN A 38 -18.40 17.10 2.52
C GLN A 38 -19.76 16.70 1.96
N THR A 39 -20.08 15.40 1.95
CA THR A 39 -21.27 14.87 1.27
C THR A 39 -22.45 14.65 2.21
N GLY A 40 -22.21 14.53 3.52
CA GLY A 40 -23.21 14.14 4.51
C GLY A 40 -23.56 12.64 4.47
N GLU A 41 -22.92 11.85 3.63
CA GLU A 41 -23.18 10.42 3.47
C GLU A 41 -21.93 9.58 3.79
N ARG A 42 -22.07 8.58 4.66
CA ARG A 42 -21.00 7.65 5.00
C ARG A 42 -20.90 6.50 3.98
N LYS A 43 -19.91 6.56 3.08
CA LYS A 43 -19.71 5.59 1.97
C LYS A 43 -18.58 4.58 2.23
N GLU A 44 -18.41 4.15 3.46
CA GLU A 44 -17.31 3.29 3.90
C GLU A 44 -17.14 2.03 3.03
N GLY A 45 -18.24 1.33 2.73
CA GLY A 45 -18.20 0.13 1.89
C GLY A 45 -17.65 0.37 0.49
N SER A 46 -17.97 1.51 -0.13
CA SER A 46 -17.49 1.87 -1.47
C SER A 46 -15.98 2.13 -1.48
N TYR A 47 -15.46 2.81 -0.46
CA TYR A 47 -14.03 3.09 -0.31
C TYR A 47 -13.23 1.79 -0.10
N PHE A 48 -13.70 0.90 0.79
CA PHE A 48 -13.06 -0.40 1.00
C PHE A 48 -13.13 -1.29 -0.24
N ALA A 49 -14.25 -1.29 -0.98
CA ALA A 49 -14.37 -2.04 -2.22
C ALA A 49 -13.40 -1.53 -3.30
N ALA A 50 -13.32 -0.21 -3.49
CA ALA A 50 -12.40 0.40 -4.44
C ALA A 50 -10.93 0.10 -4.08
N PHE A 51 -10.55 0.26 -2.82
CA PHE A 51 -9.20 -0.04 -2.34
C PHE A 51 -8.83 -1.51 -2.57
N ASN A 52 -9.70 -2.44 -2.19
CA ASN A 52 -9.47 -3.87 -2.40
C ASN A 52 -9.39 -4.24 -3.88
N PHE A 53 -10.21 -3.62 -4.71
CA PHE A 53 -10.18 -3.82 -6.16
C PHE A 53 -8.82 -3.40 -6.76
N VAL A 54 -8.36 -2.20 -6.43
CA VAL A 54 -7.06 -1.68 -6.89
C VAL A 54 -5.91 -2.57 -6.39
N GLN A 55 -5.93 -2.96 -5.12
CA GLN A 55 -4.89 -3.81 -4.54
C GLN A 55 -4.82 -5.19 -5.21
N LYS A 56 -5.96 -5.84 -5.42
CA LYS A 56 -6.02 -7.14 -6.11
C LYS A 56 -5.63 -7.04 -7.58
N SER A 57 -6.06 -5.99 -8.26
CA SER A 57 -5.69 -5.74 -9.65
C SER A 57 -4.18 -5.51 -9.79
N ALA A 58 -3.58 -4.71 -8.91
CA ALA A 58 -2.14 -4.51 -8.89
C ALA A 58 -1.37 -5.82 -8.65
N THR A 59 -1.85 -6.66 -7.72
CA THR A 59 -1.26 -7.98 -7.48
C THR A 59 -1.34 -8.87 -8.74
N GLY A 60 -2.49 -8.90 -9.41
CA GLY A 60 -2.66 -9.65 -10.66
C GLY A 60 -1.71 -9.20 -11.77
N VAL A 61 -1.57 -7.88 -11.96
CA VAL A 61 -0.63 -7.31 -12.92
C VAL A 61 0.82 -7.68 -12.58
N MET A 62 1.20 -7.63 -11.30
CA MET A 62 2.55 -7.99 -10.86
C MET A 62 2.86 -9.47 -11.10
N ILE A 63 1.91 -10.37 -10.88
CA ILE A 63 2.08 -11.81 -11.16
C ILE A 63 2.30 -12.01 -12.67
N LEU A 64 1.51 -11.33 -13.51
CA LEU A 64 1.63 -11.42 -14.96
C LEU A 64 2.99 -10.91 -15.46
N ILE A 65 3.43 -9.75 -14.98
CA ILE A 65 4.75 -9.19 -15.31
C ILE A 65 5.86 -10.13 -14.86
N THR A 66 5.76 -10.67 -13.66
CA THR A 66 6.75 -11.63 -13.13
C THR A 66 6.84 -12.87 -13.99
N GLY A 67 5.69 -13.45 -14.39
CA GLY A 67 5.65 -14.61 -15.28
C GLY A 67 6.32 -14.32 -16.62
N TRP A 68 5.99 -13.21 -17.25
CA TRP A 68 6.59 -12.82 -18.52
C TRP A 68 8.12 -12.59 -18.44
N VAL A 69 8.59 -11.88 -17.43
CA VAL A 69 10.01 -11.62 -17.25
C VAL A 69 10.78 -12.91 -17.00
N LEU A 70 10.26 -13.84 -16.21
CA LEU A 70 10.87 -15.13 -15.98
C LEU A 70 10.90 -15.99 -17.26
N GLU A 71 9.83 -16.04 -18.02
CA GLU A 71 9.75 -16.75 -19.28
C GLU A 71 10.76 -16.19 -20.30
N LEU A 72 10.77 -14.87 -20.49
CA LEU A 72 11.69 -14.20 -21.43
C LEU A 72 13.17 -14.34 -21.00
N SER A 73 13.45 -14.45 -19.72
CA SER A 73 14.81 -14.65 -19.20
C SER A 73 15.31 -16.10 -19.34
N GLY A 74 14.42 -17.04 -19.69
CA GLY A 74 14.75 -18.46 -19.81
C GLY A 74 14.83 -19.18 -18.47
N PHE A 75 14.00 -18.79 -17.50
CA PHE A 75 13.92 -19.44 -16.19
C PHE A 75 13.48 -20.92 -16.32
N ILE A 76 14.24 -21.84 -15.75
CA ILE A 76 13.92 -23.26 -15.68
C ILE A 76 13.89 -23.67 -14.18
N PRO A 77 12.76 -24.21 -13.68
CA PRO A 77 12.67 -24.62 -12.27
C PRO A 77 13.67 -25.75 -11.94
N ASN A 78 14.18 -25.75 -10.70
CA ASN A 78 15.03 -26.81 -10.14
C ASN A 78 16.38 -27.08 -10.82
N VAL A 79 16.93 -26.07 -11.53
CA VAL A 79 18.28 -26.10 -12.09
C VAL A 79 19.05 -24.84 -11.69
N ASP A 80 20.37 -24.88 -11.81
CA ASP A 80 21.20 -23.71 -11.61
C ASP A 80 20.86 -22.65 -12.68
N GLN A 81 20.51 -21.46 -12.23
CA GLN A 81 20.04 -20.40 -13.10
C GLN A 81 21.19 -19.67 -13.77
N THR A 82 20.99 -19.33 -15.04
CA THR A 82 21.94 -18.49 -15.78
C THR A 82 22.05 -17.09 -15.17
N GLN A 83 23.14 -16.38 -15.46
CA GLN A 83 23.34 -15.03 -14.95
C GLN A 83 22.24 -14.08 -15.40
N THR A 84 21.69 -14.25 -16.60
CA THR A 84 20.54 -13.47 -17.11
C THR A 84 19.32 -13.62 -16.24
N VAL A 85 18.98 -14.85 -15.85
CA VAL A 85 17.85 -15.12 -14.96
C VAL A 85 18.06 -14.52 -13.56
N GLN A 86 19.28 -14.66 -13.02
CA GLN A 86 19.62 -14.10 -11.72
C GLN A 86 19.46 -12.56 -11.74
N ILE A 87 19.92 -11.88 -12.77
CA ILE A 87 19.74 -10.43 -12.92
C ILE A 87 18.25 -10.08 -13.04
N ALA A 88 17.47 -10.83 -13.81
CA ALA A 88 16.04 -10.62 -13.95
C ALA A 88 15.31 -10.72 -12.60
N ILE A 89 15.62 -11.73 -11.79
CA ILE A 89 15.06 -11.91 -10.45
C ILE A 89 15.45 -10.75 -9.52
N VAL A 90 16.73 -10.38 -9.49
CA VAL A 90 17.20 -9.25 -8.67
C VAL A 90 16.53 -7.93 -9.08
N THR A 91 16.33 -7.71 -10.37
CA THR A 91 15.65 -6.53 -10.90
C THR A 91 14.17 -6.51 -10.49
N LEU A 92 13.48 -7.64 -10.62
CA LEU A 92 12.07 -7.75 -10.21
C LEU A 92 11.87 -7.52 -8.72
N TYR A 93 12.67 -8.15 -7.87
CA TYR A 93 12.49 -8.09 -6.41
C TYR A 93 13.20 -6.92 -5.74
N GLY A 94 14.20 -6.33 -6.38
CA GLY A 94 14.96 -5.21 -5.82
C GLY A 94 14.58 -3.87 -6.45
N LEU A 95 14.78 -3.72 -7.76
CA LEU A 95 14.63 -2.44 -8.43
C LEU A 95 13.15 -2.03 -8.62
N SER A 96 12.27 -2.98 -8.95
CA SER A 96 10.85 -2.70 -9.17
C SER A 96 10.15 -2.14 -7.92
N PRO A 97 10.25 -2.77 -6.73
CA PRO A 97 9.70 -2.19 -5.51
C PRO A 97 10.31 -0.84 -5.15
N LEU A 98 11.63 -0.67 -5.33
CA LEU A 98 12.30 0.59 -5.05
C LEU A 98 11.70 1.76 -5.86
N ILE A 99 11.48 1.55 -7.15
CA ILE A 99 10.86 2.56 -8.03
C ILE A 99 9.43 2.85 -7.57
N CYS A 100 8.63 1.81 -7.33
CA CYS A 100 7.23 1.97 -6.89
C CYS A 100 7.13 2.71 -5.56
N TYR A 101 7.93 2.34 -4.57
CA TYR A 101 7.95 3.03 -3.27
C TYR A 101 8.43 4.48 -3.37
N THR A 102 9.42 4.75 -4.22
CA THR A 102 9.91 6.13 -4.44
C THR A 102 8.80 7.00 -5.04
N ILE A 103 8.12 6.52 -6.07
CA ILE A 103 6.99 7.22 -6.69
C ILE A 103 5.86 7.40 -5.67
N GLY A 104 5.50 6.34 -4.95
CA GLY A 104 4.47 6.39 -3.90
C GLY A 104 4.79 7.42 -2.82
N THR A 105 6.03 7.46 -2.35
CA THR A 105 6.47 8.44 -1.33
C THR A 105 6.39 9.88 -1.85
N ILE A 106 6.80 10.12 -3.11
CA ILE A 106 6.69 11.45 -3.74
C ILE A 106 5.23 11.88 -3.87
N LEU A 107 4.34 10.98 -4.28
CA LEU A 107 2.91 11.27 -4.37
C LEU A 107 2.31 11.53 -2.99
N PHE A 108 2.66 10.70 -2.01
CA PHE A 108 2.16 10.84 -0.63
C PHE A 108 2.67 12.11 0.05
N SER A 109 3.89 12.56 -0.26
CA SER A 109 4.42 13.82 0.31
C SER A 109 3.65 15.07 -0.14
N ARG A 110 2.84 14.97 -1.19
CA ARG A 110 1.92 16.04 -1.65
C ARG A 110 0.54 15.98 -1.00
N PHE A 111 0.28 14.96 -0.22
CA PHE A 111 -0.98 14.83 0.51
C PHE A 111 -0.95 15.74 1.74
N THR A 112 -1.86 16.72 1.77
CA THR A 112 -1.85 17.84 2.74
C THR A 112 -2.87 17.68 3.87
N LEU A 113 -3.47 16.52 4.05
CA LEU A 113 -4.38 16.26 5.18
C LEU A 113 -3.54 16.18 6.47
N ASP A 114 -3.47 17.30 7.19
CA ASP A 114 -2.75 17.39 8.44
C ASP A 114 -3.62 16.87 9.62
N ALA A 115 -2.97 16.38 10.66
CA ALA A 115 -3.64 15.86 11.87
C ALA A 115 -4.58 16.90 12.49
N ALA A 116 -4.23 18.18 12.46
CA ALA A 116 -5.05 19.27 12.97
C ALA A 116 -6.35 19.48 12.16
N GLU A 117 -6.30 19.30 10.85
CA GLU A 117 -7.48 19.38 9.97
C GLU A 117 -8.38 18.16 10.16
N HIS A 118 -7.80 16.98 10.34
CA HIS A 118 -8.54 15.76 10.63
C HIS A 118 -9.31 15.87 11.96
N ASP A 119 -8.69 16.34 13.04
CA ASP A 119 -9.36 16.52 14.34
C ASP A 119 -10.50 17.54 14.25
N ARG A 120 -10.34 18.58 13.44
CA ARG A 120 -11.34 19.60 13.20
C ARG A 120 -12.56 19.04 12.44
N ILE A 121 -12.32 18.21 11.42
CA ILE A 121 -13.34 17.53 10.63
C ILE A 121 -14.12 16.56 11.52
N ARG A 122 -13.42 15.74 12.29
CA ARG A 122 -14.02 14.76 13.19
C ARG A 122 -14.88 15.40 14.27
N SER A 123 -14.47 16.50 14.87
CA SER A 123 -15.25 17.25 15.84
C SER A 123 -16.52 17.85 15.22
N SER A 124 -16.45 18.30 13.96
CA SER A 124 -17.59 18.84 13.22
C SER A 124 -18.62 17.76 12.86
N ILE A 125 -18.17 16.55 12.49
CA ILE A 125 -19.06 15.40 12.24
C ILE A 125 -19.79 15.02 13.55
N GLN A 126 -19.04 14.93 14.65
CA GLN A 126 -19.59 14.53 15.95
C GLN A 126 -20.63 15.53 16.48
N SER A 127 -20.44 16.82 16.25
CA SER A 127 -21.42 17.86 16.62
C SER A 127 -22.71 17.79 15.79
N ARG A 128 -22.63 17.45 14.50
CA ARG A 128 -23.81 17.24 13.63
C ARG A 128 -24.61 16.02 14.09
N THR A 129 -23.93 14.87 14.29
CA THR A 129 -24.59 13.64 14.75
C THR A 129 -25.29 13.82 16.10
N SER A 130 -24.68 14.59 17.01
CA SER A 130 -25.28 14.88 18.32
C SER A 130 -26.50 15.80 18.21
N ALA A 131 -26.51 16.73 17.25
CA ALA A 131 -27.64 17.61 16.99
C ALA A 131 -28.84 16.84 16.40
N ASP A 132 -28.58 15.93 15.46
CA ASP A 132 -29.62 15.09 14.83
C ASP A 132 -30.20 14.05 15.81
N ALA A 133 -29.44 13.57 16.79
CA ALA A 133 -29.91 12.63 17.81
C ALA A 133 -30.78 13.31 18.90
N SER A 134 -30.83 14.64 18.94
CA SER A 134 -31.59 15.42 19.92
C SER A 134 -32.97 15.89 19.41
N VAL A 135 -33.31 15.58 18.16
CA VAL A 135 -34.60 15.86 17.50
C VAL A 135 -35.44 14.60 17.42
#